data_5d17d7509746c6535e04ec3764eb2791
#
_entry.id   5d17d7509746c6535e04ec3764eb2791
#
_cell.length_a   1.000
_cell.length_b   1.000
_cell.length_c   1.000
_cell.angle_alpha   90.00
_cell.angle_beta   90.00
_cell.angle_gamma   90.00
#
_symmetry.space_group_name_H-M   'P 1'
#
loop_
_entity.id
_entity.type
_entity.pdbx_description
1 polymer ?
#
loop_
_entity_poly.entity_id
_entity_poly.type
_entity_poly.pdbx_seq_one_letter_code
_entity_poly.pdbx_strand_id
1 'polypeptide(L)'
;DGRPQQKNLVQILREWIDFRYVTVERRTRHRLDEVERRIHILEGRMIAFLHIEEVIRVIRESDEPKPALIAAFGLSEVQAEDILEIRLRQLARLEGFRNEKELAELQDERSGLQHILDSRTAMTRLILKELQDDARKYGDDRRTVIKTVAAVAPADRKTVSLPAPR
;
A
#
# COMPACT_ATOMS: atom_id res chain seq x y z
N ASP A 1 0.62 9.26 -21.96
CA ASP A 1 1.00 9.27 -23.38
C ASP A 1 1.77 10.53 -23.81
N GLY A 2 2.01 11.50 -22.91
CA GLY A 2 2.85 12.69 -23.15
C GLY A 2 2.29 13.70 -24.18
N ARG A 3 1.07 13.52 -24.66
CA ARG A 3 0.42 14.45 -25.57
C ARG A 3 -0.57 15.35 -24.84
N PRO A 4 -0.52 16.68 -25.04
CA PRO A 4 -1.48 17.58 -24.45
C PRO A 4 -2.89 17.31 -25.03
N GLN A 5 -3.89 17.23 -24.16
CA GLN A 5 -5.29 17.02 -24.52
C GLN A 5 -6.17 18.00 -23.74
N GLN A 6 -7.19 18.52 -24.39
CA GLN A 6 -8.23 19.30 -23.71
C GLN A 6 -9.28 18.34 -23.13
N LYS A 7 -9.52 18.42 -21.84
CA LYS A 7 -10.48 17.59 -21.12
C LYS A 7 -11.42 18.44 -20.29
N ASN A 8 -12.67 17.99 -20.15
CA ASN A 8 -13.59 18.58 -19.21
C ASN A 8 -13.32 18.12 -17.78
N LEU A 9 -13.87 18.82 -16.80
CA LEU A 9 -13.66 18.54 -15.37
C LEU A 9 -14.02 17.10 -15.00
N VAL A 10 -15.13 16.58 -15.54
CA VAL A 10 -15.60 15.20 -15.23
C VAL A 10 -14.60 14.16 -15.73
N GLN A 11 -14.03 14.36 -16.92
CA GLN A 11 -13.02 13.45 -17.47
C GLN A 11 -11.76 13.47 -16.61
N ILE A 12 -11.28 14.66 -16.21
CA ILE A 12 -10.10 14.80 -15.36
C ILE A 12 -10.32 14.07 -14.02
N LEU A 13 -11.48 14.26 -13.38
CA LEU A 13 -11.80 13.63 -12.11
C LEU A 13 -11.89 12.09 -12.23
N ARG A 14 -12.50 11.58 -13.30
CA ARG A 14 -12.57 10.12 -13.54
C ARG A 14 -11.18 9.52 -13.71
N GLU A 15 -10.35 10.10 -14.56
CA GLU A 15 -8.99 9.61 -14.79
C GLU A 15 -8.14 9.69 -13.51
N TRP A 16 -8.32 10.74 -12.70
CA TRP A 16 -7.65 10.86 -11.41
C TRP A 16 -8.11 9.77 -10.44
N ILE A 17 -9.41 9.46 -10.38
CA ILE A 17 -9.94 8.38 -9.54
C ILE A 17 -9.38 7.04 -9.98
N ASP A 18 -9.38 6.74 -11.28
CA ASP A 18 -8.84 5.49 -11.83
C ASP A 18 -7.34 5.36 -11.51
N PHE A 19 -6.59 6.43 -11.68
CA PHE A 19 -5.17 6.48 -11.29
C PHE A 19 -4.99 6.25 -9.79
N ARG A 20 -5.86 6.81 -8.95
CA ARG A 20 -5.81 6.62 -7.49
C ARG A 20 -6.03 5.16 -7.12
N TYR A 21 -6.98 4.47 -7.74
CA TYR A 21 -7.20 3.04 -7.53
C TYR A 21 -5.94 2.23 -7.86
N VAL A 22 -5.36 2.44 -9.03
CA VAL A 22 -4.13 1.74 -9.45
C VAL A 22 -2.97 2.02 -8.48
N THR A 23 -2.84 3.26 -8.02
CA THR A 23 -1.76 3.64 -7.11
C THR A 23 -1.93 2.98 -5.74
N VAL A 24 -3.14 2.98 -5.19
CA VAL A 24 -3.44 2.36 -3.89
C VAL A 24 -3.29 0.84 -3.99
N GLU A 25 -3.76 0.21 -5.08
CA GLU A 25 -3.58 -1.22 -5.30
C GLU A 25 -2.09 -1.61 -5.35
N ARG A 26 -1.26 -0.88 -6.10
CA ARG A 26 0.19 -1.13 -6.19
C ARG A 26 0.87 -0.98 -4.82
N ARG A 27 0.54 0.08 -4.09
CA ARG A 27 1.08 0.31 -2.74
C ARG A 27 0.69 -0.81 -1.78
N THR A 28 -0.58 -1.23 -1.80
CA THR A 28 -1.09 -2.29 -0.94
C THR A 28 -0.45 -3.63 -1.28
N ARG A 29 -0.28 -3.94 -2.56
CA ARG A 29 0.40 -5.16 -3.02
C ARG A 29 1.87 -5.19 -2.61
N HIS A 30 2.59 -4.08 -2.81
CA HIS A 30 3.97 -3.96 -2.36
C HIS A 30 4.12 -4.18 -0.85
N ARG A 31 3.21 -3.58 -0.06
CA ARG A 31 3.21 -3.78 1.40
C ARG A 31 2.91 -5.23 1.78
N LEU A 32 1.99 -5.87 1.08
CA LEU A 32 1.69 -7.29 1.27
C LEU A 32 2.94 -8.16 1.02
N ASP A 33 3.65 -7.93 -0.08
CA ASP A 33 4.89 -8.66 -0.41
C ASP A 33 5.98 -8.48 0.66
N GLU A 34 6.09 -7.28 1.26
CA GLU A 34 7.02 -7.04 2.37
C GLU A 34 6.63 -7.82 3.63
N VAL A 35 5.34 -7.77 3.98
CA VAL A 35 4.78 -8.48 5.14
C VAL A 35 4.95 -9.99 4.98
N GLU A 36 4.64 -10.55 3.81
CA GLU A 36 4.79 -11.99 3.55
C GLU A 36 6.25 -12.44 3.63
N ARG A 37 7.19 -11.67 3.08
CA ARG A 37 8.63 -11.97 3.22
C ARG A 37 9.06 -11.97 4.69
N ARG A 38 8.56 -11.02 5.47
CA ARG A 38 8.91 -10.94 6.90
C ARG A 38 8.30 -12.10 7.70
N ILE A 39 7.04 -12.45 7.43
CA ILE A 39 6.38 -13.63 8.02
C ILE A 39 7.19 -14.88 7.72
N HIS A 40 7.58 -15.09 6.47
CA HIS A 40 8.35 -16.24 6.05
C HIS A 40 9.67 -16.41 6.84
N ILE A 41 10.40 -15.30 7.06
CA ILE A 41 11.63 -15.31 7.88
C ILE A 41 11.31 -15.65 9.33
N LEU A 42 10.27 -15.02 9.92
CA LEU A 42 9.90 -15.25 11.31
C LEU A 42 9.43 -16.68 11.56
N GLU A 43 8.72 -17.31 10.63
CA GLU A 43 8.33 -18.70 10.70
C GLU A 43 9.56 -19.62 10.77
N GLY A 44 10.59 -19.35 9.95
CA GLY A 44 11.86 -20.09 10.03
C GLY A 44 12.56 -19.91 11.38
N ARG A 45 12.59 -18.68 11.92
CA ARG A 45 13.14 -18.40 13.26
C ARG A 45 12.38 -19.11 14.36
N MET A 46 11.05 -19.22 14.26
CA MET A 46 10.24 -19.95 15.23
C MET A 46 10.56 -21.45 15.23
N ILE A 47 10.76 -22.06 14.05
CA ILE A 47 11.20 -23.46 13.93
C ILE A 47 12.56 -23.64 14.62
N ALA A 48 13.52 -22.76 14.33
CA ALA A 48 14.85 -22.80 14.96
C ALA A 48 14.79 -22.61 16.47
N PHE A 49 13.92 -21.74 16.97
CA PHE A 49 13.74 -21.49 18.39
C PHE A 49 13.14 -22.72 19.12
N LEU A 50 12.16 -23.38 18.52
CA LEU A 50 11.52 -24.56 19.09
C LEU A 50 12.46 -25.79 19.13
N HIS A 51 13.37 -25.89 18.16
CA HIS A 51 14.28 -27.01 17.97
C HIS A 51 15.76 -26.63 18.12
N ILE A 52 16.05 -25.65 18.99
CA ILE A 52 17.39 -25.03 19.07
C ILE A 52 18.53 -26.00 19.28
N GLU A 53 18.35 -27.03 20.13
CA GLU A 53 19.37 -28.04 20.39
C GLU A 53 19.68 -28.83 19.14
N GLU A 54 18.66 -29.19 18.38
CA GLU A 54 18.80 -29.95 17.13
C GLU A 54 19.44 -29.11 16.03
N VAL A 55 19.05 -27.84 15.92
CA VAL A 55 19.67 -26.84 15.00
C VAL A 55 21.18 -26.74 15.29
N ILE A 56 21.56 -26.58 16.56
CA ILE A 56 22.97 -26.48 16.95
C ILE A 56 23.70 -27.76 16.62
N ARG A 57 23.09 -28.93 16.86
CA ARG A 57 23.68 -30.24 16.53
C ARG A 57 23.93 -30.36 15.03
N VAL A 58 22.93 -30.06 14.19
CA VAL A 58 23.05 -30.12 12.74
C VAL A 58 24.16 -29.20 12.23
N ILE A 59 24.26 -27.97 12.76
CA ILE A 59 25.31 -27.00 12.39
C ILE A 59 26.72 -27.54 12.74
N ARG A 60 26.87 -28.22 13.90
CA ARG A 60 28.17 -28.70 14.37
C ARG A 60 28.64 -29.98 13.70
N GLU A 61 27.71 -30.85 13.31
CA GLU A 61 28.00 -32.17 12.75
C GLU A 61 28.09 -32.19 11.23
N SER A 62 27.62 -31.13 10.55
CA SER A 62 27.58 -31.06 9.09
C SER A 62 28.71 -30.21 8.53
N ASP A 63 29.35 -30.70 7.47
CA ASP A 63 30.34 -29.91 6.70
C ASP A 63 29.70 -28.78 5.94
N GLU A 64 28.44 -28.96 5.51
CA GLU A 64 27.61 -27.96 4.82
C GLU A 64 26.30 -27.70 5.61
N PRO A 65 26.32 -26.77 6.59
CA PRO A 65 25.20 -26.54 7.49
C PRO A 65 23.90 -26.08 6.81
N LYS A 66 24.00 -25.27 5.75
CA LYS A 66 22.81 -24.71 5.06
C LYS A 66 21.95 -25.82 4.41
N PRO A 67 22.48 -26.68 3.52
CA PRO A 67 21.71 -27.80 2.98
C PRO A 67 21.20 -28.77 4.06
N ALA A 68 21.98 -28.98 5.10
CA ALA A 68 21.61 -29.89 6.20
C ALA A 68 20.40 -29.34 6.98
N LEU A 69 20.34 -28.03 7.26
CA LEU A 69 19.20 -27.40 7.91
C LEU A 69 17.94 -27.43 7.02
N ILE A 70 18.09 -27.19 5.72
CA ILE A 70 16.99 -27.30 4.77
C ILE A 70 16.39 -28.69 4.78
N ALA A 71 17.25 -29.73 4.72
CA ALA A 71 16.79 -31.10 4.70
C ALA A 71 16.17 -31.56 6.02
N ALA A 72 16.74 -31.14 7.16
CA ALA A 72 16.27 -31.53 8.49
C ALA A 72 14.93 -30.90 8.90
N PHE A 73 14.71 -29.62 8.56
CA PHE A 73 13.57 -28.85 9.04
C PHE A 73 12.60 -28.42 7.92
N GLY A 74 12.87 -28.75 6.66
CA GLY A 74 12.04 -28.34 5.52
C GLY A 74 12.06 -26.83 5.27
N LEU A 75 13.16 -26.16 5.61
CA LEU A 75 13.33 -24.71 5.48
C LEU A 75 13.59 -24.29 4.03
N SER A 76 13.25 -23.05 3.70
CA SER A 76 13.74 -22.45 2.46
C SER A 76 15.19 -22.00 2.59
N GLU A 77 15.85 -21.75 1.45
CA GLU A 77 17.23 -21.25 1.44
C GLU A 77 17.37 -19.93 2.22
N VAL A 78 16.40 -19.03 2.07
CA VAL A 78 16.38 -17.74 2.76
C VAL A 78 16.23 -17.90 4.28
N GLN A 79 15.38 -18.84 4.72
CA GLN A 79 15.22 -19.15 6.14
C GLN A 79 16.47 -19.78 6.74
N ALA A 80 17.09 -20.73 6.03
CA ALA A 80 18.32 -21.36 6.48
C ALA A 80 19.48 -20.36 6.59
N GLU A 81 19.62 -19.46 5.64
CA GLU A 81 20.60 -18.38 5.69
C GLU A 81 20.38 -17.45 6.89
N ASP A 82 19.14 -16.98 7.07
CA ASP A 82 18.79 -16.12 8.21
C ASP A 82 19.08 -16.81 9.55
N ILE A 83 18.82 -18.12 9.68
CA ILE A 83 19.11 -18.88 10.90
C ILE A 83 20.61 -18.94 11.17
N LEU A 84 21.44 -19.15 10.16
CA LEU A 84 22.89 -19.19 10.30
C LEU A 84 23.48 -17.81 10.68
N GLU A 85 22.83 -16.73 10.33
CA GLU A 85 23.23 -15.37 10.68
C GLU A 85 22.72 -14.90 12.07
N ILE A 86 21.87 -15.70 12.73
CA ILE A 86 21.32 -15.33 14.06
C ILE A 86 22.46 -15.24 15.07
N ARG A 87 22.52 -14.10 15.75
CA ARG A 87 23.43 -13.91 16.88
C ARG A 87 22.96 -14.73 18.09
N LEU A 88 23.87 -15.39 18.81
CA LEU A 88 23.54 -16.23 19.99
C LEU A 88 22.63 -15.50 21.00
N ARG A 89 22.81 -14.20 21.21
CA ARG A 89 21.94 -13.42 22.11
C ARG A 89 20.48 -13.37 21.68
N GLN A 90 20.20 -13.52 20.37
CA GLN A 90 18.84 -13.49 19.81
C GLN A 90 18.10 -14.82 19.99
N LEU A 91 18.82 -15.86 20.42
CA LEU A 91 18.26 -17.15 20.81
C LEU A 91 17.74 -17.15 22.26
N ALA A 92 17.86 -16.03 22.96
CA ALA A 92 17.31 -15.90 24.30
C ALA A 92 15.77 -16.00 24.29
N ARG A 93 15.21 -16.56 25.35
CA ARG A 93 13.75 -16.80 25.50
C ARG A 93 12.89 -15.57 25.26
N LEU A 94 13.38 -14.39 25.65
CA LEU A 94 12.66 -13.11 25.46
C LEU A 94 12.51 -12.73 23.99
N GLU A 95 13.45 -13.07 23.14
CA GLU A 95 13.38 -12.82 21.69
C GLU A 95 12.37 -13.76 21.02
N GLY A 96 12.23 -15.00 21.49
CA GLY A 96 11.18 -15.91 21.01
C GLY A 96 9.78 -15.34 21.18
N PHE A 97 9.45 -14.78 22.33
CA PHE A 97 8.17 -14.11 22.58
C PHE A 97 7.95 -12.87 21.73
N ARG A 98 9.02 -12.11 21.44
CA ARG A 98 8.93 -10.96 20.54
C ARG A 98 8.64 -11.38 19.10
N ASN A 99 9.31 -12.43 18.63
CA ASN A 99 9.09 -12.96 17.29
C ASN A 99 7.68 -13.53 17.13
N GLU A 100 7.16 -14.22 18.15
CA GLU A 100 5.78 -14.73 18.15
C GLU A 100 4.75 -13.58 18.09
N LYS A 101 4.94 -12.54 18.89
CA LYS A 101 4.07 -11.36 18.86
C LYS A 101 4.13 -10.63 17.52
N GLU A 102 5.35 -10.40 16.99
CA GLU A 102 5.55 -9.77 15.69
C GLU A 102 4.88 -10.60 14.58
N LEU A 103 5.01 -11.93 14.64
CA LEU A 103 4.40 -12.84 13.67
C LEU A 103 2.85 -12.72 13.68
N ALA A 104 2.24 -12.70 14.87
CA ALA A 104 0.79 -12.53 14.99
C ALA A 104 0.33 -11.18 14.43
N GLU A 105 1.02 -10.08 14.76
CA GLU A 105 0.71 -8.73 14.26
C GLU A 105 0.80 -8.67 12.72
N LEU A 106 1.84 -9.28 12.14
CA LEU A 106 2.03 -9.33 10.69
C LEU A 106 1.00 -10.23 9.99
N GLN A 107 0.56 -11.32 10.61
CA GLN A 107 -0.50 -12.18 10.07
C GLN A 107 -1.85 -11.43 10.03
N ASP A 108 -2.16 -10.63 11.04
CA ASP A 108 -3.34 -9.76 11.04
C ASP A 108 -3.23 -8.68 9.96
N GLU A 109 -2.06 -8.03 9.84
CA GLU A 109 -1.79 -7.04 8.79
C GLU A 109 -1.95 -7.67 7.40
N ARG A 110 -1.38 -8.86 7.15
CA ARG A 110 -1.52 -9.61 5.90
C ARG A 110 -2.99 -9.83 5.54
N SER A 111 -3.78 -10.30 6.51
CA SER A 111 -5.20 -10.56 6.31
C SER A 111 -5.96 -9.30 5.93
N GLY A 112 -5.67 -8.17 6.58
CA GLY A 112 -6.23 -6.87 6.26
C GLY A 112 -5.86 -6.38 4.85
N LEU A 113 -4.58 -6.51 4.46
CA LEU A 113 -4.10 -6.12 3.14
C LEU A 113 -4.72 -7.00 2.02
N GLN A 114 -4.80 -8.31 2.22
CA GLN A 114 -5.47 -9.23 1.31
C GLN A 114 -6.95 -8.88 1.14
N HIS A 115 -7.67 -8.62 2.24
CA HIS A 115 -9.06 -8.20 2.18
C HIS A 115 -9.27 -6.92 1.36
N ILE A 116 -8.35 -5.94 1.46
CA ILE A 116 -8.40 -4.71 0.66
C ILE A 116 -8.18 -5.00 -0.83
N LEU A 117 -7.27 -5.91 -1.17
CA LEU A 117 -6.97 -6.28 -2.57
C LEU A 117 -8.11 -7.09 -3.20
N ASP A 118 -8.73 -7.99 -2.44
CA ASP A 118 -9.78 -8.89 -2.92
C ASP A 118 -11.15 -8.21 -3.01
N SER A 119 -11.37 -7.13 -2.25
CA SER A 119 -12.64 -6.42 -2.19
C SER A 119 -12.56 -5.00 -2.71
N ARG A 120 -13.16 -4.76 -3.89
CA ARG A 120 -13.27 -3.39 -4.44
C ARG A 120 -13.98 -2.44 -3.48
N THR A 121 -14.93 -2.93 -2.71
CA THR A 121 -15.64 -2.13 -1.69
C THR A 121 -14.72 -1.73 -0.55
N ALA A 122 -13.86 -2.64 -0.08
CA ALA A 122 -12.87 -2.35 0.96
C ALA A 122 -11.84 -1.31 0.45
N MET A 123 -11.36 -1.48 -0.76
CA MET A 123 -10.44 -0.52 -1.40
C MET A 123 -11.08 0.86 -1.57
N THR A 124 -12.36 0.91 -1.99
CA THR A 124 -13.09 2.18 -2.10
C THR A 124 -13.20 2.88 -0.74
N ARG A 125 -13.50 2.13 0.33
CA ARG A 125 -13.58 2.69 1.69
C ARG A 125 -12.21 3.25 2.15
N LEU A 126 -11.13 2.54 1.86
CA LEU A 126 -9.77 3.01 2.16
C LEU A 126 -9.49 4.32 1.43
N ILE A 127 -9.75 4.39 0.12
CA ILE A 127 -9.53 5.60 -0.68
C ILE A 127 -10.38 6.75 -0.17
N LEU A 128 -11.66 6.51 0.13
CA LEU A 128 -12.55 7.54 0.68
C LEU A 128 -12.06 8.07 2.02
N LYS A 129 -11.59 7.19 2.91
CA LYS A 129 -11.01 7.60 4.18
C LYS A 129 -9.78 8.49 3.98
N GLU A 130 -8.86 8.10 3.11
CA GLU A 130 -7.66 8.90 2.80
C GLU A 130 -8.04 10.28 2.23
N LEU A 131 -9.00 10.33 1.30
CA LEU A 131 -9.49 11.60 0.76
C LEU A 131 -10.15 12.50 1.80
N GLN A 132 -10.90 11.92 2.75
CA GLN A 132 -11.50 12.67 3.84
C GLN A 132 -10.43 13.23 4.79
N ASP A 133 -9.39 12.46 5.08
CA ASP A 133 -8.28 12.89 5.91
C ASP A 133 -7.45 13.98 5.22
N ASP A 134 -7.20 13.85 3.91
CA ASP A 134 -6.56 14.88 3.09
C ASP A 134 -7.42 16.17 3.04
N ALA A 135 -8.74 16.05 2.88
CA ALA A 135 -9.65 17.19 2.90
C ALA A 135 -9.66 17.92 4.26
N ARG A 136 -9.56 17.18 5.38
CA ARG A 136 -9.45 17.80 6.71
C ARG A 136 -8.13 18.53 6.91
N LYS A 137 -7.05 17.97 6.38
CA LYS A 137 -5.70 18.47 6.61
C LYS A 137 -5.33 19.64 5.69
N TYR A 138 -5.80 19.61 4.45
CA TYR A 138 -5.39 20.53 3.39
C TYR A 138 -6.56 21.33 2.78
N GLY A 139 -7.80 21.04 3.19
CA GLY A 139 -8.97 21.74 2.69
C GLY A 139 -9.00 23.20 3.17
N ASP A 140 -9.42 24.08 2.30
CA ASP A 140 -9.72 25.47 2.57
C ASP A 140 -11.18 25.79 2.20
N ASP A 141 -11.68 26.96 2.61
CA ASP A 141 -13.02 27.41 2.31
C ASP A 141 -13.19 27.62 0.80
N ARG A 142 -14.38 27.33 0.32
CA ARG A 142 -14.71 27.49 -1.10
C ARG A 142 -14.60 28.94 -1.52
N ARG A 143 -13.70 29.28 -2.43
CA ARG A 143 -13.47 30.63 -2.96
C ARG A 143 -14.39 30.98 -4.11
N THR A 144 -15.08 30.01 -4.73
CA THR A 144 -16.01 30.23 -5.83
C THR A 144 -17.44 30.32 -5.35
N VAL A 145 -18.22 31.31 -5.83
CA VAL A 145 -19.64 31.49 -5.51
C VAL A 145 -20.48 31.10 -6.73
N ILE A 146 -21.51 30.27 -6.52
CA ILE A 146 -22.53 30.02 -7.54
C ILE A 146 -23.52 31.13 -7.44
N LYS A 147 -23.55 32.04 -8.46
CA LYS A 147 -24.58 33.08 -8.58
C LYS A 147 -25.55 32.69 -9.68
N THR A 148 -26.84 32.78 -9.39
CA THR A 148 -27.87 32.78 -10.43
C THR A 148 -27.74 34.09 -11.20
N VAL A 149 -27.28 34.02 -12.44
CA VAL A 149 -27.29 35.21 -13.31
C VAL A 149 -28.76 35.46 -13.63
N ALA A 150 -29.31 36.59 -13.11
CA ALA A 150 -30.60 37.07 -13.59
C ALA A 150 -30.49 37.24 -15.11
N ALA A 151 -31.49 36.77 -15.84
CA ALA A 151 -31.52 36.93 -17.29
C ALA A 151 -31.24 38.37 -17.67
N VAL A 152 -30.11 38.59 -18.35
CA VAL A 152 -29.80 39.93 -18.87
C VAL A 152 -30.87 40.26 -19.92
N ALA A 153 -31.71 41.24 -19.66
CA ALA A 153 -32.65 41.73 -20.65
C ALA A 153 -31.86 42.09 -21.94
N PRO A 154 -32.35 41.68 -23.12
CA PRO A 154 -31.64 41.97 -24.35
C PRO A 154 -31.42 43.50 -24.44
N ALA A 155 -30.15 43.89 -24.55
CA ALA A 155 -29.83 45.30 -24.74
C ALA A 155 -30.52 45.78 -26.02
N ASP A 156 -31.38 46.82 -25.91
CA ASP A 156 -31.97 47.48 -27.06
C ASP A 156 -30.86 47.90 -28.02
N ARG A 157 -30.78 47.22 -29.15
CA ARG A 157 -29.91 47.63 -30.27
C ARG A 157 -30.47 48.96 -30.78
N LYS A 158 -29.94 50.05 -30.28
CA LYS A 158 -30.14 51.40 -30.95
C LYS A 158 -29.54 51.20 -32.35
N THR A 159 -30.45 51.19 -33.33
CA THR A 159 -30.06 51.25 -34.74
C THR A 159 -29.41 52.65 -34.96
N VAL A 160 -28.09 52.61 -35.10
CA VAL A 160 -27.34 53.77 -35.54
C VAL A 160 -27.66 53.94 -37.04
N SER A 161 -28.54 54.88 -37.39
CA SER A 161 -28.76 55.26 -38.77
C SER A 161 -27.51 55.99 -39.26
N LEU A 162 -26.81 55.40 -40.22
CA LEU A 162 -25.72 56.08 -40.91
C LEU A 162 -26.30 57.22 -41.78
N PRO A 163 -25.71 58.44 -41.77
CA PRO A 163 -26.12 59.50 -42.66
C PRO A 163 -25.81 59.17 -44.13
N ALA A 164 -26.72 59.51 -45.06
CA ALA A 164 -26.54 59.21 -46.46
C ALA A 164 -25.36 60.05 -47.03
N PRO A 165 -24.58 59.42 -47.97
CA PRO A 165 -23.48 60.13 -48.63
C PRO A 165 -24.01 61.28 -49.51
N ARG A 166 -23.33 62.40 -49.45
CA ARG A 166 -23.57 63.53 -50.36
C ARG A 166 -22.98 63.34 -51.74
#